data_981640f8cf8f875ccf625b57029c48b2
#
_entry.id   981640f8cf8f875ccf625b57029c48b2
#
_cell.length_a   1.000
_cell.length_b   1.000
_cell.length_c   1.000
_cell.angle_alpha   90.00
_cell.angle_beta   90.00
_cell.angle_gamma   90.00
#
_symmetry.space_group_name_H-M   'P 1'
#
loop_
_entity.id
_entity.type
_entity.pdbx_description
1 polymer ?
#
loop_
_entity_poly.entity_id
_entity_poly.type
_entity_poly.pdbx_seq_one_letter_code
_entity_poly.pdbx_strand_id
1 'polypeptide(L)'
;MKRNVHIYAVLLMSLAVSSSQDVFEGYTLFTPQIGFGGSATTYLIDNDYTIIQSWQHSNGAASMPYLIPGDESGWENTLLIYPYRVDNPTMESGGVGGAVQCLTWEGELVWEYVLSNSDYQHHHDVEPLPNGNVLLIAWE
;
A
#
# COMPACT_ATOMS: atom_id res chain seq x y z
N MET A 1 -31.04 -16.24 -71.44
CA MET A 1 -29.75 -15.88 -70.78
C MET A 1 -30.05 -15.39 -69.39
N LYS A 2 -29.69 -16.18 -68.34
CA LYS A 2 -29.83 -15.79 -66.92
C LYS A 2 -28.50 -15.20 -66.48
N ARG A 3 -28.49 -13.92 -66.16
CA ARG A 3 -27.31 -13.23 -65.56
C ARG A 3 -27.22 -13.55 -64.08
N ASN A 4 -26.20 -14.27 -63.70
CA ASN A 4 -25.86 -14.48 -62.29
C ASN A 4 -25.20 -13.21 -61.74
N VAL A 5 -25.85 -12.55 -60.79
CA VAL A 5 -25.31 -11.42 -60.07
C VAL A 5 -24.61 -12.00 -58.78
N HIS A 6 -23.29 -11.91 -58.77
CA HIS A 6 -22.53 -12.27 -57.58
C HIS A 6 -22.43 -11.04 -56.66
N ILE A 7 -23.06 -11.14 -55.52
CA ILE A 7 -22.96 -10.12 -54.48
C ILE A 7 -21.75 -10.49 -53.60
N TYR A 8 -20.70 -9.68 -53.69
CA TYR A 8 -19.56 -9.80 -52.78
C TYR A 8 -19.88 -8.97 -51.53
N ALA A 9 -20.13 -9.66 -50.42
CA ALA A 9 -20.21 -9.02 -49.11
C ALA A 9 -18.79 -8.73 -48.62
N VAL A 10 -18.41 -7.46 -48.60
CA VAL A 10 -17.16 -7.00 -47.95
C VAL A 10 -17.42 -6.88 -46.48
N LEU A 11 -16.89 -7.79 -45.69
CA LEU A 11 -16.92 -7.74 -44.24
C LEU A 11 -15.85 -6.74 -43.76
N LEU A 12 -16.25 -5.52 -43.48
CA LEU A 12 -15.41 -4.53 -42.82
C LEU A 12 -15.27 -4.95 -41.35
N MET A 13 -14.18 -5.63 -40.99
CA MET A 13 -13.74 -5.77 -39.61
C MET A 13 -13.21 -4.42 -39.14
N SER A 14 -14.02 -3.69 -38.39
CA SER A 14 -13.53 -2.57 -37.59
C SER A 14 -12.66 -3.13 -36.48
N LEU A 15 -11.35 -2.99 -36.58
CA LEU A 15 -10.45 -3.13 -35.44
C LEU A 15 -10.76 -1.98 -34.49
N ALA A 16 -11.49 -2.28 -33.42
CA ALA A 16 -11.54 -1.39 -32.26
C ALA A 16 -10.15 -1.38 -31.65
N VAL A 17 -9.38 -0.34 -31.93
CA VAL A 17 -8.19 -0.04 -31.16
C VAL A 17 -8.71 0.39 -29.78
N SER A 18 -8.67 -0.52 -28.83
CA SER A 18 -8.85 -0.18 -27.42
C SER A 18 -7.62 0.64 -27.05
N SER A 19 -7.76 1.97 -26.96
CA SER A 19 -6.76 2.77 -26.29
C SER A 19 -6.80 2.35 -24.82
N SER A 20 -5.80 1.62 -24.35
CA SER A 20 -5.55 1.51 -22.93
C SER A 20 -5.38 2.94 -22.43
N GLN A 21 -6.20 3.33 -21.45
CA GLN A 21 -5.96 4.58 -20.77
C GLN A 21 -4.59 4.42 -20.08
N ASP A 22 -3.67 5.33 -20.35
CA ASP A 22 -2.35 5.30 -19.74
C ASP A 22 -2.54 5.30 -18.23
N VAL A 23 -1.89 4.37 -17.54
CA VAL A 23 -1.88 4.36 -16.09
C VAL A 23 -1.13 5.61 -15.59
N PHE A 24 -1.55 6.13 -14.45
CA PHE A 24 -0.83 7.23 -13.81
C PHE A 24 0.63 6.81 -13.55
N GLU A 25 1.58 7.62 -14.00
CA GLU A 25 3.00 7.36 -13.73
C GLU A 25 3.27 7.46 -12.24
N GLY A 26 3.92 6.44 -11.68
CA GLY A 26 4.23 6.43 -10.25
C GLY A 26 4.51 5.05 -9.70
N TYR A 27 4.36 4.94 -8.40
CA TYR A 27 4.63 3.72 -7.65
C TYR A 27 3.42 3.34 -6.79
N THR A 28 3.26 2.04 -6.55
CA THR A 28 2.23 1.51 -5.66
C THR A 28 2.91 0.94 -4.42
N LEU A 29 2.55 1.50 -3.25
CA LEU A 29 2.97 0.99 -1.94
C LEU A 29 1.83 0.18 -1.34
N PHE A 30 2.11 -1.06 -0.90
CA PHE A 30 1.10 -1.92 -0.29
C PHE A 30 1.69 -3.00 0.60
N THR A 31 0.90 -3.46 1.55
CA THR A 31 1.22 -4.63 2.38
C THR A 31 0.11 -5.66 2.19
N PRO A 32 0.38 -6.81 1.53
CA PRO A 32 -0.60 -7.88 1.43
C PRO A 32 -0.93 -8.41 2.83
N GLN A 33 -2.21 -8.45 3.18
CA GLN A 33 -2.66 -9.09 4.41
C GLN A 33 -3.01 -10.56 4.14
N ILE A 34 -2.28 -11.46 4.78
CA ILE A 34 -2.54 -12.90 4.74
C ILE A 34 -2.97 -13.32 6.15
N GLY A 35 -4.25 -13.07 6.49
CA GLY A 35 -4.81 -13.40 7.81
C GLY A 35 -4.67 -12.26 8.84
N PHE A 36 -5.01 -12.60 10.11
CA PHE A 36 -5.02 -11.65 11.23
C PHE A 36 -3.82 -11.94 12.13
N GLY A 37 -2.64 -11.43 11.78
CA GLY A 37 -1.42 -11.55 12.60
C GLY A 37 -0.28 -12.28 11.88
N GLY A 38 0.88 -12.33 12.52
CA GLY A 38 2.11 -12.86 11.97
C GLY A 38 2.91 -11.84 11.17
N SER A 39 4.01 -12.29 10.56
CA SER A 39 4.89 -11.44 9.76
C SER A 39 4.22 -10.94 8.48
N ALA A 40 4.62 -9.78 8.02
CA ALA A 40 4.16 -9.18 6.77
C ALA A 40 5.34 -8.63 5.96
N THR A 41 5.09 -8.32 4.69
CA THR A 41 6.06 -7.63 3.84
C THR A 41 5.37 -6.49 3.12
N THR A 42 5.88 -5.28 3.28
CA THR A 42 5.47 -4.13 2.48
C THR A 42 6.27 -4.10 1.19
N TYR A 43 5.62 -3.80 0.07
CA TYR A 43 6.24 -3.68 -1.24
C TYR A 43 6.00 -2.29 -1.82
N LEU A 44 7.00 -1.77 -2.50
CA LEU A 44 6.91 -0.65 -3.41
C LEU A 44 7.18 -1.19 -4.81
N ILE A 45 6.24 -1.03 -5.71
CA ILE A 45 6.35 -1.48 -7.10
C ILE A 45 6.11 -0.33 -8.08
N ASP A 46 6.70 -0.44 -9.26
CA ASP A 46 6.41 0.44 -10.40
C ASP A 46 5.20 -0.05 -11.21
N ASN A 47 4.89 0.66 -12.31
CA ASN A 47 3.78 0.32 -13.20
C ASN A 47 4.00 -0.96 -14.03
N ASP A 48 5.23 -1.45 -14.11
CA ASP A 48 5.61 -2.71 -14.76
C ASP A 48 5.65 -3.88 -13.76
N TYR A 49 5.19 -3.64 -12.52
CA TYR A 49 5.21 -4.59 -11.39
C TYR A 49 6.62 -4.98 -10.94
N THR A 50 7.62 -4.18 -11.27
CA THR A 50 8.98 -4.38 -10.74
C THR A 50 9.02 -3.97 -9.28
N ILE A 51 9.56 -4.82 -8.42
CA ILE A 51 9.76 -4.48 -7.01
C ILE A 51 10.94 -3.52 -6.91
N ILE A 52 10.65 -2.29 -6.50
CA ILE A 52 11.65 -1.24 -6.26
C ILE A 52 12.27 -1.40 -4.88
N GLN A 53 11.43 -1.71 -3.87
CA GLN A 53 11.85 -1.95 -2.50
C GLN A 53 10.86 -2.86 -1.78
N SER A 54 11.35 -3.53 -0.72
CA SER A 54 10.49 -4.30 0.19
C SER A 54 11.01 -4.23 1.63
N TRP A 55 10.07 -4.17 2.58
CA TRP A 55 10.35 -4.15 4.02
C TRP A 55 9.67 -5.34 4.68
N GLN A 56 10.43 -6.10 5.46
CA GLN A 56 9.90 -7.22 6.23
C GLN A 56 9.54 -6.78 7.65
N HIS A 57 8.37 -7.20 8.12
CA HIS A 57 7.84 -6.86 9.43
C HIS A 57 7.56 -8.12 10.24
N SER A 58 7.80 -8.05 11.55
CA SER A 58 7.49 -9.16 12.47
C SER A 58 6.00 -9.28 12.74
N ASN A 59 5.25 -8.17 12.60
CA ASN A 59 3.83 -8.08 12.89
C ASN A 59 3.04 -7.70 11.65
N GLY A 60 1.82 -8.21 11.55
CA GLY A 60 0.90 -7.89 10.45
C GLY A 60 0.45 -6.43 10.45
N ALA A 61 0.18 -5.87 9.28
CA ALA A 61 -0.28 -4.50 9.15
C ALA A 61 -1.62 -4.27 9.87
N ALA A 62 -1.76 -3.12 10.52
CA ALA A 62 -3.05 -2.64 11.01
C ALA A 62 -3.82 -1.90 9.93
N SER A 63 -3.11 -1.16 9.07
CA SER A 63 -3.63 -0.39 7.96
C SER A 63 -2.58 -0.25 6.86
N MET A 64 -2.76 0.74 5.97
CA MET A 64 -1.83 1.02 4.88
C MET A 64 -0.52 1.61 5.42
N PRO A 65 0.63 1.26 4.82
CA PRO A 65 1.87 1.96 5.07
C PRO A 65 1.92 3.30 4.33
N TYR A 66 2.78 4.21 4.80
CA TYR A 66 3.02 5.51 4.16
C TYR A 66 4.50 5.70 3.90
N LEU A 67 4.86 6.24 2.71
CA LEU A 67 6.20 6.73 2.44
C LEU A 67 6.27 8.22 2.70
N ILE A 68 7.29 8.64 3.44
CA ILE A 68 7.66 10.04 3.60
C ILE A 68 8.91 10.24 2.75
N PRO A 69 8.82 10.91 1.60
CA PRO A 69 9.97 11.18 0.75
C PRO A 69 11.03 11.99 1.50
N GLY A 70 12.30 11.61 1.32
CA GLY A 70 13.42 12.34 1.92
C GLY A 70 13.75 13.61 1.15
N ASP A 71 14.20 13.47 -0.07
CA ASP A 71 14.51 14.58 -0.96
C ASP A 71 14.06 14.30 -2.41
N GLU A 72 14.16 15.31 -3.28
CA GLU A 72 13.73 15.21 -4.68
C GLU A 72 14.67 14.38 -5.57
N SER A 73 15.84 13.98 -5.06
CA SER A 73 16.90 13.38 -5.87
C SER A 73 16.95 11.85 -5.88
N GLY A 74 16.10 11.18 -5.10
CA GLY A 74 16.07 9.72 -5.04
C GLY A 74 15.35 9.20 -3.81
N TRP A 75 15.70 7.97 -3.41
CA TRP A 75 15.09 7.30 -2.25
C TRP A 75 15.86 7.54 -0.94
N GLU A 76 16.98 8.27 -0.99
CA GLU A 76 17.76 8.62 0.19
C GLU A 76 16.90 9.40 1.19
N ASN A 77 17.05 9.06 2.47
CA ASN A 77 16.27 9.64 3.56
C ASN A 77 14.75 9.42 3.49
N THR A 78 14.28 8.59 2.55
CA THR A 78 12.86 8.17 2.53
C THR A 78 12.57 7.29 3.74
N LEU A 79 11.47 7.60 4.42
CA LEU A 79 11.02 6.84 5.59
C LEU A 79 9.73 6.09 5.27
N LEU A 80 9.59 4.91 5.86
CA LEU A 80 8.36 4.14 5.86
C LEU A 80 7.67 4.27 7.22
N ILE A 81 6.44 4.73 7.24
CA ILE A 81 5.56 4.65 8.41
C ILE A 81 4.71 3.39 8.27
N TYR A 82 4.84 2.50 9.23
CA TYR A 82 4.18 1.21 9.23
C TYR A 82 3.31 1.02 10.47
N PRO A 83 1.98 1.21 10.36
CA PRO A 83 1.07 0.86 11.43
C PRO A 83 0.89 -0.66 11.49
N TYR A 84 1.02 -1.26 12.67
CA TYR A 84 0.94 -2.70 12.83
C TYR A 84 0.10 -3.14 14.01
N ARG A 85 -0.33 -4.41 13.96
CA ARG A 85 -1.09 -5.06 15.00
C ARG A 85 -0.14 -5.66 16.04
N VAL A 86 -0.33 -5.29 17.30
CA VAL A 86 0.37 -5.93 18.42
C VAL A 86 -0.19 -7.33 18.70
N ASP A 87 0.63 -8.23 19.22
CA ASP A 87 0.23 -9.62 19.46
C ASP A 87 -0.88 -9.77 20.52
N ASN A 88 -0.89 -8.91 21.53
CA ASN A 88 -1.82 -8.95 22.65
C ASN A 88 -2.48 -7.58 22.86
N PRO A 89 -3.39 -7.17 21.98
CA PRO A 89 -4.09 -5.90 22.14
C PRO A 89 -5.00 -5.93 23.37
N THR A 90 -5.10 -4.81 24.10
CA THR A 90 -5.96 -4.70 25.29
C THR A 90 -7.44 -4.61 24.93
N MET A 91 -7.76 -4.11 23.75
CA MET A 91 -9.11 -4.07 23.20
C MET A 91 -9.10 -4.79 21.83
N GLU A 92 -9.96 -5.79 21.69
CA GLU A 92 -10.10 -6.53 20.43
C GLU A 92 -11.42 -6.17 19.76
N SER A 93 -11.32 -5.46 18.62
CA SER A 93 -12.45 -5.15 17.76
C SER A 93 -11.99 -5.08 16.31
N GLY A 94 -12.91 -4.87 15.37
CA GLY A 94 -12.54 -4.70 13.96
C GLY A 94 -11.55 -3.55 13.79
N GLY A 95 -10.47 -3.79 13.02
CA GLY A 95 -9.45 -2.76 12.76
C GLY A 95 -8.43 -2.54 13.88
N VAL A 96 -8.30 -3.47 14.84
CA VAL A 96 -7.31 -3.37 15.90
C VAL A 96 -5.89 -3.28 15.32
N GLY A 97 -5.11 -2.30 15.82
CA GLY A 97 -3.69 -2.11 15.56
C GLY A 97 -2.88 -2.27 16.83
N GLY A 98 -2.32 -1.19 17.33
CA GLY A 98 -1.63 -1.11 18.63
C GLY A 98 -0.28 -0.43 18.56
N ALA A 99 0.35 -0.33 17.39
CA ALA A 99 1.65 0.32 17.29
C ALA A 99 1.94 0.88 15.89
N VAL A 100 2.93 1.74 15.81
CA VAL A 100 3.46 2.34 14.58
C VAL A 100 4.98 2.32 14.63
N GLN A 101 5.60 1.89 13.55
CA GLN A 101 7.03 1.98 13.32
C GLN A 101 7.36 3.01 12.24
N CYS A 102 8.50 3.68 12.41
CA CYS A 102 9.16 4.43 11.37
C CYS A 102 10.46 3.72 11.02
N LEU A 103 10.63 3.39 9.76
CA LEU A 103 11.78 2.66 9.24
C LEU A 103 12.52 3.49 8.20
N THR A 104 13.84 3.31 8.08
CA THR A 104 14.60 3.86 6.96
C THR A 104 14.27 3.14 5.66
N TRP A 105 14.80 3.64 4.55
CA TRP A 105 14.73 2.95 3.25
C TRP A 105 15.31 1.53 3.33
N GLU A 106 16.38 1.32 4.08
CA GLU A 106 17.03 0.02 4.27
C GLU A 106 16.30 -0.90 5.25
N GLY A 107 15.24 -0.41 5.91
CA GLY A 107 14.44 -1.16 6.88
C GLY A 107 14.95 -1.09 8.32
N GLU A 108 15.85 -0.16 8.62
CA GLU A 108 16.31 0.07 9.99
C GLU A 108 15.28 0.86 10.80
N LEU A 109 15.06 0.46 12.05
CA LEU A 109 14.11 1.13 12.94
C LEU A 109 14.64 2.51 13.36
N VAL A 110 13.89 3.56 13.02
CA VAL A 110 14.13 4.94 13.46
C VAL A 110 13.45 5.19 14.80
N TRP A 111 12.15 4.89 14.88
CA TRP A 111 11.37 4.94 16.12
C TRP A 111 10.16 4.02 16.05
N GLU A 112 9.64 3.70 17.23
CA GLU A 112 8.42 2.93 17.41
C GLU A 112 7.57 3.59 18.50
N TYR A 113 6.25 3.57 18.31
CA TYR A 113 5.29 4.00 19.29
C TYR A 113 4.19 2.96 19.46
N VAL A 114 4.03 2.48 20.69
CA VAL A 114 3.00 1.51 21.05
C VAL A 114 1.88 2.22 21.81
N LEU A 115 0.65 2.10 21.31
CA LEU A 115 -0.57 2.58 21.93
C LEU A 115 -1.54 1.41 22.08
N SER A 116 -1.29 0.59 23.09
CA SER A 116 -2.11 -0.56 23.48
C SER A 116 -1.96 -0.73 25.00
N ASN A 117 -2.83 -0.11 25.78
CA ASN A 117 -2.81 -0.11 27.23
C ASN A 117 -4.23 -0.15 27.79
N SER A 118 -4.39 -0.07 29.12
CA SER A 118 -5.72 -0.15 29.77
C SER A 118 -6.68 0.94 29.38
N ASP A 119 -6.18 2.09 28.94
CA ASP A 119 -6.97 3.29 28.67
C ASP A 119 -7.17 3.51 27.18
N TYR A 120 -6.17 3.18 26.34
CA TYR A 120 -6.18 3.46 24.91
C TYR A 120 -5.70 2.28 24.08
N GLN A 121 -6.35 2.07 22.95
CA GLN A 121 -5.94 1.10 21.92
C GLN A 121 -5.95 1.76 20.55
N HIS A 122 -4.78 1.86 19.91
CA HIS A 122 -4.69 2.28 18.51
C HIS A 122 -5.47 1.31 17.61
N HIS A 123 -6.23 1.88 16.67
CA HIS A 123 -6.97 1.11 15.68
C HIS A 123 -6.94 1.78 14.31
N HIS A 124 -7.05 0.96 13.25
CA HIS A 124 -7.08 1.37 11.86
C HIS A 124 -5.84 2.18 11.47
N ASP A 125 -6.01 3.43 11.11
CA ASP A 125 -5.10 4.21 10.32
C ASP A 125 -4.28 5.21 11.12
N VAL A 126 -3.24 5.69 10.49
CA VAL A 126 -2.38 6.77 10.96
C VAL A 126 -2.26 7.81 9.86
N GLU A 127 -1.95 9.05 10.20
CA GLU A 127 -1.70 10.12 9.24
C GLU A 127 -0.37 10.81 9.56
N PRO A 128 0.67 10.62 8.74
CA PRO A 128 1.89 11.38 8.85
C PRO A 128 1.66 12.86 8.49
N LEU A 129 2.15 13.76 9.34
CA LEU A 129 2.01 15.20 9.15
C LEU A 129 3.29 15.84 8.60
N PRO A 130 3.21 16.97 7.86
CA PRO A 130 4.37 17.65 7.30
C PRO A 130 5.41 18.13 8.32
N ASN A 131 5.03 18.25 9.59
CA ASN A 131 5.93 18.64 10.69
C ASN A 131 6.67 17.46 11.33
N GLY A 132 6.52 16.23 10.79
CA GLY A 132 7.13 15.02 11.29
C GLY A 132 6.33 14.29 12.39
N ASN A 133 5.20 14.84 12.81
CA ASN A 133 4.29 14.17 13.74
C ASN A 133 3.44 13.13 12.98
N VAL A 134 2.84 12.21 13.75
CA VAL A 134 1.87 11.23 13.25
C VAL A 134 0.60 11.33 14.08
N LEU A 135 -0.55 11.45 13.42
CA LEU A 135 -1.86 11.33 14.06
C LEU A 135 -2.24 9.85 14.13
N LEU A 136 -2.83 9.44 15.24
CA LEU A 136 -3.36 8.09 15.46
C LEU A 136 -4.84 8.17 15.87
N ILE A 137 -5.62 7.19 15.41
CA ILE A 137 -6.97 6.97 15.89
C ILE A 137 -6.90 5.94 17.02
N ALA A 138 -7.56 6.18 18.14
CA ALA A 138 -7.59 5.26 19.27
C ALA A 138 -8.99 5.12 19.87
N TRP A 139 -9.29 3.93 20.37
CA TRP A 139 -10.38 3.74 21.33
C TRP A 139 -9.92 4.13 22.73
N GLU A 140 -10.86 4.66 23.53
CA GLU A 140 -10.76 4.95 24.95
C GLU A 140 -11.74 4.09 25.75
#